data_36b948cf4345653b51b97c9b3491dfb0
#
_entry.id   36b948cf4345653b51b97c9b3491dfb0
#
_cell.length_a   1.000
_cell.length_b   1.000
_cell.length_c   1.000
_cell.angle_alpha   90.00
_cell.angle_beta   90.00
_cell.angle_gamma   90.00
#
_symmetry.space_group_name_H-M   'P 1'
#
loop_
_entity.id
_entity.type
_entity.pdbx_description
1 polymer ?
#
loop_
_entity_poly.entity_id
_entity_poly.type
_entity_poly.pdbx_seq_one_letter_code
_entity_poly.pdbx_strand_id
1 'polypeptide(L)'
;AMGLDIGLSKAGLNIVVGQDFDASCVATMRENGHKALDGDIRNINPADLLEQTGLMQGEPFLICGGPPCQPFSTAGKRLGINDPRGSLFMDFIRMINYIRPRFFVMENVKGIMSAPLKHVPFDKRDKDDPEQQLGTVLDVILSEFRKLGYKTVYGILDAVNYGVPQFRERFVLIGSRDNEDIFLPIPTHFQMHQDTGYRWRTLRDSISDLEYDCGECAAFSKDRLAFLRLIPEGGNWRNLPPETIKEAMGGAYESGGGKVGFYRRLSYDQPSPTLVTSPVQKATMMCHPTQNRPLSIREYARIQQFPDDWIFMGTSAAKYRQIGNAVPVGLALAIGKAVISAADQTAAIQTKRFRGTDIHQKLKKAIEIGGSCYAYK
;
A
#
# COMPACT_ATOMS: atom_id res chain seq x y z
N ALA A 1 -6.51 5.54 7.86
CA ALA A 1 -7.84 5.17 7.32
C ALA A 1 -8.26 3.74 7.63
N MET A 2 -7.41 2.94 8.29
CA MET A 2 -7.72 1.58 8.77
C MET A 2 -8.02 0.51 7.69
N GLY A 3 -7.59 0.68 6.45
CA GLY A 3 -7.81 -0.38 5.46
C GLY A 3 -7.13 -1.70 5.83
N LEU A 4 -5.93 -1.62 6.45
CA LEU A 4 -5.23 -2.78 7.00
C LEU A 4 -6.04 -3.43 8.13
N ASP A 5 -6.48 -2.62 9.09
CA ASP A 5 -7.23 -3.08 10.28
C ASP A 5 -8.57 -3.72 9.91
N ILE A 6 -9.33 -3.11 8.99
CA ILE A 6 -10.60 -3.68 8.49
C ILE A 6 -10.37 -5.06 7.87
N GLY A 7 -9.33 -5.21 7.06
CA GLY A 7 -9.01 -6.50 6.45
C GLY A 7 -8.58 -7.55 7.48
N LEU A 8 -7.77 -7.16 8.47
CA LEU A 8 -7.38 -8.01 9.58
C LEU A 8 -8.59 -8.42 10.44
N SER A 9 -9.50 -7.48 10.71
CA SER A 9 -10.76 -7.76 11.41
C SER A 9 -11.63 -8.76 10.63
N LYS A 10 -11.77 -8.59 9.31
CA LYS A 10 -12.46 -9.55 8.44
C LYS A 10 -11.78 -10.95 8.41
N ALA A 11 -10.51 -11.02 8.73
CA ALA A 11 -9.80 -12.30 8.91
C ALA A 11 -10.10 -12.96 10.25
N GLY A 12 -10.71 -12.28 11.22
CA GLY A 12 -11.05 -12.76 12.54
C GLY A 12 -10.21 -12.18 13.68
N LEU A 13 -9.39 -11.16 13.41
CA LEU A 13 -8.59 -10.48 14.43
C LEU A 13 -9.39 -9.33 15.08
N ASN A 14 -9.32 -9.21 16.40
CA ASN A 14 -9.93 -8.10 17.13
C ASN A 14 -8.97 -6.90 17.17
N ILE A 15 -9.39 -5.76 16.63
CA ILE A 15 -8.61 -4.52 16.63
C ILE A 15 -8.83 -3.80 17.95
N VAL A 16 -7.82 -3.76 18.79
CA VAL A 16 -7.89 -3.21 20.15
C VAL A 16 -7.72 -1.69 20.14
N VAL A 17 -6.78 -1.19 19.35
CA VAL A 17 -6.46 0.24 19.25
C VAL A 17 -5.76 0.56 17.93
N GLY A 18 -6.07 1.72 17.35
CA GLY A 18 -5.33 2.31 16.24
C GLY A 18 -4.53 3.53 16.69
N GLN A 19 -3.49 3.90 15.95
CA GLN A 19 -2.68 5.09 16.20
C GLN A 19 -2.39 5.82 14.90
N ASP A 20 -2.52 7.13 14.90
CA ASP A 20 -2.09 7.99 13.77
C ASP A 20 -1.74 9.39 14.32
N PHE A 21 -0.87 10.13 13.61
CA PHE A 21 -0.59 11.54 13.93
C PHE A 21 -1.50 12.51 13.16
N ASP A 22 -2.18 12.04 12.10
CA ASP A 22 -3.13 12.87 11.34
C ASP A 22 -4.48 12.88 12.05
N ALA A 23 -4.87 14.04 12.57
CA ALA A 23 -6.12 14.21 13.30
C ALA A 23 -7.36 13.78 12.50
N SER A 24 -7.34 13.90 11.16
CA SER A 24 -8.44 13.43 10.32
C SER A 24 -8.52 11.89 10.26
N CYS A 25 -7.36 11.21 10.32
CA CYS A 25 -7.30 9.76 10.43
C CYS A 25 -7.83 9.29 11.79
N VAL A 26 -7.42 9.95 12.87
CA VAL A 26 -7.89 9.65 14.23
C VAL A 26 -9.40 9.87 14.34
N ALA A 27 -9.92 10.99 13.83
CA ALA A 27 -11.35 11.27 13.79
C ALA A 27 -12.12 10.19 13.00
N THR A 28 -11.59 9.75 11.85
CA THR A 28 -12.16 8.65 11.07
C THR A 28 -12.22 7.35 11.87
N MET A 29 -11.16 7.00 12.59
CA MET A 29 -11.15 5.79 13.42
C MET A 29 -12.24 5.85 14.50
N ARG A 30 -12.32 6.97 15.22
CA ARG A 30 -13.30 7.17 16.32
C ARG A 30 -14.74 7.17 15.81
N GLU A 31 -14.99 7.83 14.67
CA GLU A 31 -16.33 7.87 14.05
C GLU A 31 -16.84 6.47 13.68
N ASN A 32 -15.93 5.56 13.31
CA ASN A 32 -16.27 4.18 13.01
C ASN A 32 -16.16 3.24 14.24
N GLY A 33 -16.20 3.79 15.45
CA GLY A 33 -16.28 3.02 16.70
C GLY A 33 -14.96 2.42 17.19
N HIS A 34 -13.83 2.81 16.60
CA HIS A 34 -12.52 2.29 17.00
C HIS A 34 -11.85 3.17 18.05
N LYS A 35 -11.21 2.55 19.05
CA LYS A 35 -10.32 3.25 19.97
C LYS A 35 -9.10 3.75 19.18
N ALA A 36 -8.79 5.04 19.28
CA ALA A 36 -7.72 5.67 18.54
C ALA A 36 -6.89 6.61 19.39
N LEU A 37 -5.57 6.46 19.32
CA LEU A 37 -4.57 7.33 19.92
C LEU A 37 -4.14 8.37 18.89
N ASP A 38 -4.18 9.63 19.32
CA ASP A 38 -3.68 10.76 18.56
C ASP A 38 -2.24 11.05 18.98
N GLY A 39 -1.39 11.32 18.02
CA GLY A 39 -0.04 11.77 18.27
C GLY A 39 1.04 11.10 17.44
N ASP A 40 2.22 11.68 17.52
CA ASP A 40 3.40 11.15 16.84
C ASP A 40 3.92 9.91 17.59
N ILE A 41 4.11 8.81 16.88
CA ILE A 41 4.60 7.53 17.42
C ILE A 41 5.93 7.69 18.17
N ARG A 42 6.75 8.69 17.82
CA ARG A 42 8.02 8.99 18.50
C ARG A 42 7.81 9.40 19.96
N ASN A 43 6.68 10.00 20.27
CA ASN A 43 6.32 10.50 21.60
C ASN A 43 5.44 9.52 22.39
N ILE A 44 4.99 8.42 21.77
CA ILE A 44 4.15 7.42 22.43
C ILE A 44 5.04 6.45 23.21
N ASN A 45 4.80 6.35 24.53
CA ASN A 45 5.43 5.33 25.36
C ASN A 45 4.71 3.98 25.14
N PRO A 46 5.42 2.92 24.75
CA PRO A 46 4.81 1.60 24.57
C PRO A 46 4.14 1.03 25.83
N ALA A 47 4.60 1.42 27.02
CA ALA A 47 3.99 1.01 28.29
C ALA A 47 2.58 1.58 28.45
N ASP A 48 2.40 2.88 28.14
CA ASP A 48 1.10 3.55 28.22
C ASP A 48 0.10 2.94 27.22
N LEU A 49 0.62 2.48 26.05
CA LEU A 49 -0.21 1.79 25.06
C LEU A 49 -0.72 0.46 25.60
N LEU A 50 0.13 -0.35 26.26
CA LEU A 50 -0.28 -1.61 26.89
C LEU A 50 -1.28 -1.36 28.01
N GLU A 51 -1.03 -0.39 28.90
CA GLU A 51 -1.95 -0.02 29.98
C GLU A 51 -3.32 0.37 29.44
N GLN A 52 -3.38 1.21 28.41
CA GLN A 52 -4.64 1.63 27.79
C GLN A 52 -5.41 0.49 27.13
N THR A 53 -4.75 -0.57 26.71
CA THR A 53 -5.40 -1.75 26.11
C THR A 53 -5.75 -2.81 27.14
N GLY A 54 -5.23 -2.73 28.35
CA GLY A 54 -5.35 -3.75 29.39
C GLY A 54 -4.56 -5.02 29.09
N LEU A 55 -3.58 -4.94 28.21
CA LEU A 55 -2.72 -6.06 27.81
C LEU A 55 -1.33 -5.93 28.46
N MET A 56 -0.73 -7.07 28.75
CA MET A 56 0.65 -7.15 29.23
C MET A 56 1.63 -7.34 28.06
N GLN A 57 2.90 -7.08 28.33
CA GLN A 57 3.98 -7.38 27.39
C GLN A 57 3.97 -8.86 26.98
N GLY A 58 4.03 -9.13 25.68
CA GLY A 58 3.98 -10.49 25.14
C GLY A 58 2.57 -11.01 24.84
N GLU A 59 1.51 -10.39 25.36
CA GLU A 59 0.12 -10.80 25.12
C GLU A 59 -0.44 -10.35 23.75
N PRO A 60 -0.10 -9.17 23.20
CA PRO A 60 -0.63 -8.78 21.91
C PRO A 60 -0.33 -9.83 20.84
N PHE A 61 -1.39 -10.26 20.13
CA PHE A 61 -1.27 -11.23 19.06
C PHE A 61 -0.54 -10.65 17.85
N LEU A 62 -0.92 -9.43 17.45
CA LEU A 62 -0.39 -8.77 16.25
C LEU A 62 -0.22 -7.28 16.48
N ILE A 63 0.92 -6.74 16.04
CA ILE A 63 1.10 -5.31 15.75
C ILE A 63 1.28 -5.15 14.26
N CYS A 64 0.54 -4.23 13.65
CA CYS A 64 0.68 -3.92 12.25
C CYS A 64 0.91 -2.43 12.02
N GLY A 65 1.61 -2.06 10.94
CA GLY A 65 1.83 -0.68 10.57
C GLY A 65 2.49 -0.49 9.20
N GLY A 66 2.35 0.73 8.67
CA GLY A 66 3.00 1.17 7.44
C GLY A 66 3.90 2.38 7.71
N PRO A 67 5.06 2.22 8.37
CA PRO A 67 5.95 3.33 8.63
C PRO A 67 6.44 3.94 7.32
N PRO A 68 6.37 5.29 7.13
CA PRO A 68 6.73 5.91 5.87
C PRO A 68 8.21 5.72 5.52
N CYS A 69 8.48 5.45 4.23
CA CYS A 69 9.82 5.27 3.68
C CYS A 69 10.45 6.61 3.23
N GLN A 70 10.09 7.74 3.86
CA GLN A 70 10.45 9.08 3.38
C GLN A 70 11.94 9.48 3.48
N PRO A 71 12.77 8.99 4.40
CA PRO A 71 14.20 9.34 4.42
C PRO A 71 14.96 8.86 3.20
N PHE A 72 14.39 7.89 2.52
CA PHE A 72 14.94 7.22 1.35
C PHE A 72 14.30 7.68 0.05
N SER A 73 13.36 8.65 0.11
CA SER A 73 12.67 9.19 -1.07
C SER A 73 13.44 10.32 -1.75
N THR A 74 13.19 10.50 -3.05
CA THR A 74 13.90 11.40 -3.96
C THR A 74 13.79 12.91 -3.69
N ALA A 75 12.94 13.36 -2.77
CA ALA A 75 12.58 14.77 -2.61
C ALA A 75 13.10 15.48 -1.33
N GLY A 76 13.88 14.82 -0.48
CA GLY A 76 14.36 15.40 0.80
C GLY A 76 15.88 15.42 0.92
N LYS A 77 16.41 16.32 1.77
CA LYS A 77 17.82 16.25 2.22
C LYS A 77 17.98 14.96 3.04
N ARG A 78 18.63 13.97 2.45
CA ARG A 78 18.71 12.59 2.91
C ARG A 78 19.86 12.47 3.91
N LEU A 79 19.50 12.34 5.19
CA LEU A 79 20.46 12.23 6.29
C LEU A 79 20.62 10.79 6.83
N GLY A 80 20.12 9.78 6.08
CA GLY A 80 20.25 8.37 6.49
C GLY A 80 19.47 8.03 7.77
N ILE A 81 19.93 7.02 8.50
CA ILE A 81 19.33 6.53 9.76
C ILE A 81 19.31 7.62 10.84
N ASN A 82 20.18 8.61 10.76
CA ASN A 82 20.27 9.72 11.71
C ASN A 82 19.30 10.88 11.41
N ASP A 83 18.50 10.81 10.34
CA ASP A 83 17.43 11.79 10.08
C ASP A 83 16.26 11.51 11.03
N PRO A 84 15.77 12.50 11.81
CA PRO A 84 14.57 12.33 12.65
C PRO A 84 13.34 11.87 11.89
N ARG A 85 13.30 12.04 10.55
CA ARG A 85 12.23 11.53 9.68
C ARG A 85 12.49 10.10 9.18
N GLY A 86 13.75 9.64 9.22
CA GLY A 86 14.20 8.27 8.91
C GLY A 86 13.94 7.29 10.02
N SER A 87 13.61 7.79 11.18
CA SER A 87 13.48 6.98 12.39
C SER A 87 12.11 6.30 12.55
N LEU A 88 11.07 6.61 11.75
CA LEU A 88 9.73 6.06 11.99
C LEU A 88 9.65 4.53 11.86
N PHE A 89 10.47 3.91 11.03
CA PHE A 89 10.57 2.46 11.05
C PHE A 89 11.34 1.95 12.29
N MET A 90 12.32 2.72 12.80
CA MET A 90 12.97 2.41 14.09
C MET A 90 12.00 2.56 15.26
N ASP A 91 11.06 3.52 15.19
CA ASP A 91 10.00 3.63 16.18
C ASP A 91 9.03 2.45 16.11
N PHE A 92 8.72 1.96 14.91
CA PHE A 92 7.95 0.72 14.77
C PHE A 92 8.71 -0.47 15.40
N ILE A 93 10.02 -0.58 15.16
CA ILE A 93 10.87 -1.60 15.79
C ILE A 93 10.92 -1.43 17.31
N ARG A 94 11.00 -0.19 17.81
CA ARG A 94 10.96 0.14 19.24
C ARG A 94 9.66 -0.35 19.89
N MET A 95 8.51 -0.13 19.25
CA MET A 95 7.21 -0.64 19.70
C MET A 95 7.20 -2.18 19.76
N ILE A 96 7.67 -2.84 18.69
CA ILE A 96 7.77 -4.30 18.62
C ILE A 96 8.70 -4.86 19.74
N ASN A 97 9.85 -4.21 19.93
CA ASN A 97 10.82 -4.63 20.95
C ASN A 97 10.25 -4.55 22.36
N TYR A 98 9.50 -3.50 22.69
CA TYR A 98 8.92 -3.35 24.02
C TYR A 98 7.68 -4.22 24.20
N ILE A 99 6.73 -4.17 23.28
CA ILE A 99 5.44 -4.84 23.38
C ILE A 99 5.56 -6.35 23.22
N ARG A 100 6.52 -6.83 22.40
CA ARG A 100 6.77 -8.26 22.15
C ARG A 100 5.55 -9.01 21.62
N PRO A 101 4.84 -8.51 20.59
CA PRO A 101 3.70 -9.22 20.02
C PRO A 101 4.11 -10.60 19.50
N ARG A 102 3.15 -11.54 19.42
CA ARG A 102 3.42 -12.85 18.82
C ARG A 102 3.79 -12.70 17.32
N PHE A 103 3.06 -11.85 16.61
CA PHE A 103 3.34 -11.51 15.20
C PHE A 103 3.48 -10.00 15.00
N PHE A 104 4.16 -9.60 13.94
CA PHE A 104 4.03 -8.26 13.40
C PHE A 104 3.83 -8.29 11.88
N VAL A 105 3.18 -7.26 11.35
CA VAL A 105 3.05 -7.00 9.91
C VAL A 105 3.51 -5.58 9.63
N MET A 106 4.53 -5.43 8.78
CA MET A 106 4.98 -4.15 8.28
C MET A 106 4.67 -4.05 6.78
N GLU A 107 3.93 -3.02 6.40
CA GLU A 107 3.64 -2.70 4.99
C GLU A 107 4.47 -1.52 4.52
N ASN A 108 4.84 -1.51 3.25
CA ASN A 108 5.49 -0.37 2.62
C ASN A 108 5.29 -0.38 1.09
N VAL A 109 5.78 0.66 0.44
CA VAL A 109 5.88 0.69 -1.02
C VAL A 109 7.00 -0.22 -1.52
N LYS A 110 6.87 -0.75 -2.74
CA LYS A 110 7.88 -1.62 -3.40
C LYS A 110 9.30 -1.04 -3.37
N GLY A 111 9.40 0.29 -3.43
CA GLY A 111 10.70 0.98 -3.45
C GLY A 111 11.62 0.68 -2.26
N ILE A 112 11.10 0.18 -1.13
CA ILE A 112 11.92 -0.19 0.04
C ILE A 112 12.93 -1.31 -0.29
N MET A 113 12.59 -2.20 -1.22
CA MET A 113 13.45 -3.31 -1.62
C MET A 113 14.74 -2.86 -2.33
N SER A 114 14.73 -1.69 -2.93
CA SER A 114 15.88 -1.11 -3.63
C SER A 114 16.38 0.18 -2.99
N ALA A 115 15.84 0.57 -1.84
CA ALA A 115 16.24 1.81 -1.17
C ALA A 115 17.65 1.68 -0.57
N PRO A 116 18.60 2.57 -0.92
CA PRO A 116 19.90 2.66 -0.27
C PRO A 116 19.78 3.47 1.02
N LEU A 117 20.62 3.19 2.01
CA LEU A 117 20.73 3.99 3.24
C LEU A 117 21.09 5.44 2.93
N LYS A 118 22.01 5.64 1.97
CA LYS A 118 22.41 6.95 1.48
C LYS A 118 22.05 7.05 0.01
N HIS A 119 21.06 7.85 -0.29
CA HIS A 119 20.70 8.05 -1.69
C HIS A 119 21.65 9.02 -2.38
N VAL A 120 22.25 8.56 -3.45
CA VAL A 120 23.04 9.36 -4.40
C VAL A 120 22.48 9.13 -5.81
N PRO A 121 22.38 10.15 -6.69
CA PRO A 121 22.01 9.95 -8.08
C PRO A 121 22.85 8.85 -8.74
N PHE A 122 22.25 8.10 -9.65
CA PHE A 122 22.85 6.89 -10.22
C PHE A 122 24.24 7.15 -10.84
N ASP A 123 24.40 8.28 -11.52
CA ASP A 123 25.63 8.76 -12.17
C ASP A 123 26.74 9.19 -11.18
N LYS A 124 26.41 9.37 -9.91
CA LYS A 124 27.33 9.84 -8.85
C LYS A 124 27.51 8.81 -7.73
N ARG A 125 26.99 7.58 -7.90
CA ARG A 125 27.10 6.54 -6.89
C ARG A 125 28.54 6.01 -6.80
N ASP A 126 29.03 5.94 -5.58
CA ASP A 126 30.20 5.16 -5.25
C ASP A 126 29.79 3.69 -5.05
N LYS A 127 30.31 2.80 -5.88
CA LYS A 127 30.02 1.36 -5.81
C LYS A 127 30.66 0.68 -4.60
N ASP A 128 31.69 1.30 -4.04
CA ASP A 128 32.42 0.78 -2.89
C ASP A 128 31.88 1.31 -1.55
N ASP A 129 30.96 2.32 -1.58
CA ASP A 129 30.25 2.80 -0.38
C ASP A 129 29.05 1.88 -0.07
N PRO A 130 29.11 1.07 1.00
CA PRO A 130 28.02 0.14 1.34
C PRO A 130 26.67 0.85 1.59
N GLU A 131 26.67 2.08 2.06
CA GLU A 131 25.45 2.84 2.33
C GLU A 131 24.73 3.29 1.05
N GLN A 132 25.43 3.32 -0.08
CA GLN A 132 24.88 3.68 -1.39
C GLN A 132 24.37 2.46 -2.17
N GLN A 133 24.63 1.24 -1.70
CA GLN A 133 24.17 0.01 -2.35
C GLN A 133 22.66 -0.14 -2.25
N LEU A 134 22.07 -0.68 -3.32
CA LEU A 134 20.64 -0.92 -3.36
C LEU A 134 20.24 -2.02 -2.38
N GLY A 135 19.10 -1.79 -1.67
CA GLY A 135 18.54 -2.78 -0.74
C GLY A 135 19.07 -2.69 0.69
N THR A 136 20.06 -1.85 0.97
CA THR A 136 20.67 -1.75 2.31
C THR A 136 19.70 -1.32 3.41
N VAL A 137 18.65 -0.57 3.09
CA VAL A 137 17.57 -0.26 4.03
C VAL A 137 16.85 -1.51 4.50
N LEU A 138 16.49 -2.39 3.57
CA LEU A 138 15.83 -3.64 3.90
C LEU A 138 16.73 -4.56 4.72
N ASP A 139 18.01 -4.63 4.38
CA ASP A 139 18.98 -5.43 5.13
C ASP A 139 19.09 -4.97 6.60
N VAL A 140 19.09 -3.65 6.84
CA VAL A 140 19.06 -3.10 8.20
C VAL A 140 17.76 -3.48 8.92
N ILE A 141 16.60 -3.30 8.29
CA ILE A 141 15.31 -3.66 8.89
C ILE A 141 15.27 -5.14 9.27
N LEU A 142 15.66 -6.02 8.37
CA LEU A 142 15.71 -7.48 8.62
C LEU A 142 16.69 -7.85 9.73
N SER A 143 17.86 -7.17 9.78
CA SER A 143 18.85 -7.36 10.83
C SER A 143 18.30 -6.99 12.20
N GLU A 144 17.60 -5.84 12.31
CA GLU A 144 17.02 -5.42 13.59
C GLU A 144 15.97 -6.42 14.08
N PHE A 145 15.03 -6.87 13.23
CA PHE A 145 14.06 -7.88 13.64
C PHE A 145 14.70 -9.23 14.00
N ARG A 146 15.78 -9.62 13.32
CA ARG A 146 16.56 -10.82 13.68
C ARG A 146 17.21 -10.69 15.06
N LYS A 147 17.78 -9.51 15.39
CA LYS A 147 18.33 -9.23 16.73
C LYS A 147 17.26 -9.34 17.83
N LEU A 148 16.01 -8.97 17.50
CA LEU A 148 14.89 -9.12 18.41
C LEU A 148 14.36 -10.57 18.51
N GLY A 149 14.95 -11.51 17.75
CA GLY A 149 14.55 -12.92 17.76
C GLY A 149 13.32 -13.25 16.92
N TYR A 150 12.88 -12.36 16.03
CA TYR A 150 11.77 -12.64 15.12
C TYR A 150 12.25 -13.38 13.87
N LYS A 151 11.54 -14.47 13.55
CA LYS A 151 11.61 -15.11 12.22
C LYS A 151 10.77 -14.29 11.25
N THR A 152 11.29 -14.00 10.06
CA THR A 152 10.61 -13.10 9.12
C THR A 152 10.44 -13.71 7.74
N VAL A 153 9.34 -13.37 7.07
CA VAL A 153 9.10 -13.58 5.64
C VAL A 153 8.63 -12.28 5.02
N TYR A 154 9.05 -12.00 3.79
CA TYR A 154 8.64 -10.79 3.08
C TYR A 154 8.52 -10.99 1.59
N GLY A 155 7.80 -10.09 0.92
CA GLY A 155 7.67 -10.08 -0.54
C GLY A 155 6.84 -8.91 -1.03
N ILE A 156 6.72 -8.84 -2.36
CA ILE A 156 5.82 -7.89 -3.02
C ILE A 156 4.52 -8.61 -3.33
N LEU A 157 3.42 -8.03 -2.86
CA LEU A 157 2.06 -8.51 -3.11
C LEU A 157 1.34 -7.47 -3.98
N ASP A 158 0.74 -7.91 -5.09
CA ASP A 158 -0.13 -7.04 -5.87
C ASP A 158 -1.59 -7.27 -5.47
N ALA A 159 -2.27 -6.22 -5.02
CA ALA A 159 -3.61 -6.25 -4.48
C ALA A 159 -4.63 -6.87 -5.45
N VAL A 160 -4.43 -6.71 -6.77
CA VAL A 160 -5.32 -7.28 -7.79
C VAL A 160 -5.41 -8.80 -7.69
N ASN A 161 -4.34 -9.47 -7.26
CA ASN A 161 -4.29 -10.91 -7.08
C ASN A 161 -5.06 -11.41 -5.84
N TYR A 162 -5.61 -10.50 -5.05
CA TYR A 162 -6.40 -10.78 -3.84
C TYR A 162 -7.82 -10.22 -3.94
N GLY A 163 -8.30 -10.00 -5.18
CA GLY A 163 -9.66 -9.57 -5.47
C GLY A 163 -9.92 -8.08 -5.29
N VAL A 164 -8.87 -7.28 -5.16
CA VAL A 164 -8.97 -5.81 -5.18
C VAL A 164 -9.02 -5.34 -6.64
N PRO A 165 -9.95 -4.49 -7.06
CA PRO A 165 -10.04 -4.00 -8.43
C PRO A 165 -8.99 -2.92 -8.73
N GLN A 166 -7.74 -3.17 -8.33
CA GLN A 166 -6.65 -2.19 -8.40
C GLN A 166 -5.29 -2.86 -8.50
N PHE A 167 -4.48 -2.45 -9.47
CA PHE A 167 -3.05 -2.72 -9.49
C PHE A 167 -2.35 -1.89 -8.42
N ARG A 168 -1.90 -2.56 -7.34
CA ARG A 168 -1.24 -1.92 -6.21
C ARG A 168 -0.24 -2.86 -5.57
N GLU A 169 1.00 -2.76 -6.02
CA GLU A 169 2.11 -3.52 -5.42
C GLU A 169 2.49 -2.94 -4.06
N ARG A 170 2.58 -3.82 -3.06
CA ARG A 170 3.02 -3.48 -1.72
C ARG A 170 4.06 -4.46 -1.22
N PHE A 171 5.09 -3.91 -0.61
CA PHE A 171 6.01 -4.70 0.20
C PHE A 171 5.30 -5.08 1.51
N VAL A 172 5.37 -6.34 1.86
CA VAL A 172 4.82 -6.87 3.12
C VAL A 172 5.90 -7.69 3.80
N LEU A 173 6.16 -7.39 5.06
CA LEU A 173 7.04 -8.13 5.94
C LEU A 173 6.22 -8.64 7.12
N ILE A 174 6.24 -9.96 7.36
CA ILE A 174 5.56 -10.63 8.47
C ILE A 174 6.63 -11.24 9.35
N GLY A 175 6.56 -11.00 10.66
CA GLY A 175 7.45 -11.60 11.64
C GLY A 175 6.71 -12.42 12.69
N SER A 176 7.31 -13.54 13.11
CA SER A 176 6.88 -14.37 14.22
C SER A 176 7.93 -14.36 15.32
N ARG A 177 7.50 -14.14 16.58
CA ARG A 177 8.33 -14.25 17.78
C ARG A 177 8.59 -15.70 18.15
N ASP A 178 7.61 -16.55 17.98
CA ASP A 178 7.59 -17.92 18.51
C ASP A 178 8.04 -18.96 17.47
N ASN A 179 8.74 -18.47 16.40
CA ASN A 179 9.38 -19.25 15.35
C ASN A 179 8.41 -20.07 14.47
N GLU A 180 7.14 -19.66 14.38
CA GLU A 180 6.16 -20.28 13.48
C GLU A 180 6.60 -20.23 12.02
N ASP A 181 6.16 -21.20 11.23
CA ASP A 181 6.34 -21.21 9.79
C ASP A 181 5.32 -20.25 9.14
N ILE A 182 5.80 -19.08 8.75
CA ILE A 182 5.01 -18.06 8.09
C ILE A 182 5.15 -18.20 6.57
N PHE A 183 4.03 -18.10 5.85
CA PHE A 183 3.99 -18.04 4.41
C PHE A 183 3.30 -16.76 3.96
N LEU A 184 3.75 -16.18 2.85
CA LEU A 184 3.02 -15.09 2.23
C LEU A 184 1.69 -15.61 1.68
N PRO A 185 0.62 -14.79 1.67
CA PRO A 185 -0.67 -15.21 1.16
C PRO A 185 -0.59 -15.65 -0.30
N ILE A 186 -1.28 -16.75 -0.63
CA ILE A 186 -1.35 -17.28 -1.99
C ILE A 186 -2.35 -16.44 -2.80
N PRO A 187 -2.02 -16.02 -4.03
CA PRO A 187 -2.95 -15.36 -4.93
C PRO A 187 -4.23 -16.18 -5.16
N THR A 188 -5.37 -15.50 -5.17
CA THR A 188 -6.70 -16.10 -5.40
C THR A 188 -7.35 -15.61 -6.69
N HIS A 189 -6.88 -14.51 -7.27
CA HIS A 189 -7.41 -13.90 -8.49
C HIS A 189 -6.32 -13.77 -9.53
N PHE A 190 -6.68 -13.97 -10.80
CA PHE A 190 -5.76 -14.03 -11.93
C PHE A 190 -6.32 -13.25 -13.12
N GLN A 191 -5.44 -12.83 -14.05
CA GLN A 191 -5.83 -12.09 -15.24
C GLN A 191 -6.80 -12.89 -16.12
N MET A 192 -6.52 -14.18 -16.30
CA MET A 192 -7.38 -15.11 -17.01
C MET A 192 -7.97 -16.09 -16.01
N HIS A 193 -9.19 -16.57 -16.30
CA HIS A 193 -9.82 -17.58 -15.49
C HIS A 193 -8.96 -18.85 -15.49
N GLN A 194 -8.60 -19.31 -14.31
CA GLN A 194 -7.93 -20.60 -14.10
C GLN A 194 -8.92 -21.53 -13.40
N ASP A 195 -8.77 -22.82 -13.56
CA ASP A 195 -9.68 -23.83 -13.00
C ASP A 195 -9.83 -23.76 -11.47
N THR A 196 -8.85 -23.15 -10.79
CA THR A 196 -8.80 -23.08 -9.32
C THR A 196 -8.82 -21.65 -8.77
N GLY A 197 -9.10 -20.63 -9.59
CA GLY A 197 -9.04 -19.24 -9.17
C GLY A 197 -10.18 -18.39 -9.72
N TYR A 198 -10.21 -17.14 -9.25
CA TYR A 198 -11.15 -16.13 -9.73
C TYR A 198 -10.48 -15.19 -10.73
N ARG A 199 -11.27 -14.59 -11.66
CA ARG A 199 -10.75 -13.52 -12.51
C ARG A 199 -10.50 -12.25 -11.69
N TRP A 200 -9.56 -11.43 -12.14
CA TRP A 200 -9.38 -10.10 -11.58
C TRP A 200 -10.69 -9.32 -11.60
N ARG A 201 -10.95 -8.60 -10.52
CA ARG A 201 -12.08 -7.66 -10.46
C ARG A 201 -11.72 -6.38 -11.20
N THR A 202 -12.70 -5.84 -11.92
CA THR A 202 -12.56 -4.61 -12.69
C THR A 202 -13.25 -3.44 -11.98
N LEU A 203 -13.11 -2.23 -12.51
CA LEU A 203 -13.87 -1.08 -12.03
C LEU A 203 -15.37 -1.31 -12.17
N ARG A 204 -15.82 -1.97 -13.23
CA ARG A 204 -17.23 -2.33 -13.43
C ARG A 204 -17.79 -3.12 -12.24
N ASP A 205 -17.05 -4.10 -11.76
CA ASP A 205 -17.45 -4.94 -10.62
C ASP A 205 -17.59 -4.14 -9.30
N SER A 206 -17.08 -2.91 -9.24
CA SER A 206 -16.93 -2.18 -7.98
C SER A 206 -17.67 -0.85 -7.91
N ILE A 207 -17.80 -0.14 -9.02
CA ILE A 207 -18.32 1.24 -9.03
C ILE A 207 -19.40 1.51 -10.09
N SER A 208 -19.81 0.55 -10.91
CA SER A 208 -20.80 0.80 -11.98
C SER A 208 -22.16 1.21 -11.45
N ASP A 209 -22.53 0.74 -10.26
CA ASP A 209 -23.76 1.11 -9.56
C ASP A 209 -23.75 2.55 -9.00
N LEU A 210 -22.56 3.17 -8.88
CA LEU A 210 -22.40 4.53 -8.38
C LEU A 210 -22.41 5.60 -9.48
N GLU A 211 -22.65 5.23 -10.73
CA GLU A 211 -22.57 6.16 -11.87
C GLU A 211 -23.51 7.35 -11.72
N TYR A 212 -24.69 7.15 -11.19
CA TYR A 212 -25.74 8.19 -11.03
C TYR A 212 -25.80 8.79 -9.62
N ASP A 213 -25.21 8.13 -8.62
CA ASP A 213 -25.13 8.62 -7.23
C ASP A 213 -23.75 8.40 -6.66
N CYS A 214 -22.79 9.14 -7.16
CA CYS A 214 -21.38 9.00 -6.77
C CYS A 214 -21.04 9.73 -5.44
N GLY A 215 -21.89 10.61 -4.96
CA GLY A 215 -21.64 11.43 -3.78
C GLY A 215 -20.55 12.50 -3.98
N GLU A 216 -19.81 12.81 -2.92
CA GLU A 216 -18.78 13.85 -2.90
C GLU A 216 -17.60 13.54 -3.84
N CYS A 217 -17.25 14.47 -4.75
CA CYS A 217 -16.08 14.34 -5.59
C CYS A 217 -15.31 15.66 -5.78
N ALA A 218 -14.01 15.56 -6.08
CA ALA A 218 -13.21 16.68 -6.52
C ALA A 218 -13.64 17.15 -7.93
N ALA A 219 -13.13 18.28 -8.37
CA ALA A 219 -13.42 18.82 -9.70
C ALA A 219 -12.14 19.02 -10.52
N PHE A 220 -12.19 18.75 -11.81
CA PHE A 220 -11.17 19.21 -12.75
C PHE A 220 -11.38 20.68 -13.11
N SER A 221 -10.30 21.39 -13.42
CA SER A 221 -10.40 22.74 -13.97
C SER A 221 -11.07 22.72 -15.34
N LYS A 222 -11.65 23.85 -15.75
CA LYS A 222 -12.32 23.99 -17.04
C LYS A 222 -11.42 23.61 -18.21
N ASP A 223 -10.15 24.03 -18.18
CA ASP A 223 -9.16 23.73 -19.22
C ASP A 223 -8.89 22.22 -19.33
N ARG A 224 -8.75 21.53 -18.19
CA ARG A 224 -8.56 20.07 -18.19
C ARG A 224 -9.80 19.34 -18.71
N LEU A 225 -10.99 19.82 -18.38
CA LEU A 225 -12.22 19.22 -18.86
C LEU A 225 -12.35 19.35 -20.37
N ALA A 226 -11.90 20.46 -20.97
CA ALA A 226 -11.90 20.63 -22.43
C ALA A 226 -11.15 19.49 -23.14
N PHE A 227 -9.97 19.11 -22.66
CA PHE A 227 -9.21 17.99 -23.23
C PHE A 227 -9.78 16.63 -22.83
N LEU A 228 -10.22 16.44 -21.57
CA LEU A 228 -10.74 15.15 -21.11
C LEU A 228 -12.01 14.71 -21.88
N ARG A 229 -12.81 15.65 -22.37
CA ARG A 229 -13.99 15.36 -23.21
C ARG A 229 -13.64 14.69 -24.54
N LEU A 230 -12.42 14.88 -25.04
CA LEU A 230 -11.94 14.32 -26.29
C LEU A 230 -11.32 12.92 -26.12
N ILE A 231 -11.18 12.46 -24.87
CA ILE A 231 -10.48 11.22 -24.56
C ILE A 231 -11.51 10.11 -24.32
N PRO A 232 -11.44 9.01 -25.08
CA PRO A 232 -12.35 7.87 -24.91
C PRO A 232 -12.07 7.12 -23.61
N GLU A 233 -12.99 6.22 -23.21
CA GLU A 233 -12.79 5.28 -22.11
C GLU A 233 -11.49 4.48 -22.29
N GLY A 234 -10.71 4.34 -21.21
CA GLY A 234 -9.40 3.68 -21.22
C GLY A 234 -8.27 4.51 -21.85
N GLY A 235 -8.57 5.69 -22.42
CA GLY A 235 -7.61 6.54 -23.11
C GLY A 235 -6.80 7.45 -22.18
N ASN A 236 -5.90 8.20 -22.78
CA ASN A 236 -5.08 9.20 -22.12
C ASN A 236 -4.68 10.31 -23.13
N TRP A 237 -3.77 11.20 -22.76
CA TRP A 237 -3.30 12.31 -23.61
C TRP A 237 -2.91 11.92 -25.04
N ARG A 238 -2.49 10.66 -25.29
CA ARG A 238 -2.12 10.19 -26.63
C ARG A 238 -3.31 10.02 -27.58
N ASN A 239 -4.53 10.02 -27.03
CA ASN A 239 -5.78 9.98 -27.80
C ASN A 239 -6.30 11.37 -28.16
N LEU A 240 -5.63 12.43 -27.73
CA LEU A 240 -5.97 13.80 -28.11
C LEU A 240 -5.63 14.05 -29.60
N PRO A 241 -6.35 14.95 -30.30
CA PRO A 241 -5.96 15.43 -31.60
C PRO A 241 -4.52 15.95 -31.58
N PRO A 242 -3.68 15.62 -32.59
CA PRO A 242 -2.25 15.96 -32.59
C PRO A 242 -1.95 17.44 -32.34
N GLU A 243 -2.79 18.33 -32.86
CA GLU A 243 -2.67 19.78 -32.74
C GLU A 243 -2.88 20.28 -31.31
N THR A 244 -3.62 19.53 -30.45
CA THR A 244 -3.92 19.91 -29.08
C THR A 244 -2.99 19.28 -28.03
N ILE A 245 -2.20 18.25 -28.41
CA ILE A 245 -1.36 17.50 -27.48
C ILE A 245 -0.36 18.41 -26.77
N LYS A 246 0.34 19.27 -27.50
CA LYS A 246 1.38 20.14 -26.94
C LYS A 246 0.79 21.15 -25.96
N GLU A 247 -0.37 21.69 -26.27
CA GLU A 247 -1.10 22.61 -25.38
C GLU A 247 -1.54 21.88 -24.10
N ALA A 248 -2.19 20.70 -24.22
CA ALA A 248 -2.65 19.91 -23.09
C ALA A 248 -1.52 19.50 -22.15
N MET A 249 -0.40 19.04 -22.69
CA MET A 249 0.73 18.54 -21.93
C MET A 249 1.61 19.64 -21.37
N GLY A 250 1.72 20.79 -22.06
CA GLY A 250 2.61 21.89 -21.70
C GLY A 250 4.06 21.38 -21.56
N GLY A 251 4.80 21.87 -20.56
CA GLY A 251 6.19 21.46 -20.32
C GLY A 251 6.40 19.96 -20.08
N ALA A 252 5.36 19.20 -19.75
CA ALA A 252 5.46 17.76 -19.61
C ALA A 252 5.62 17.04 -20.97
N TYR A 253 5.32 17.71 -22.08
CA TYR A 253 5.48 17.14 -23.43
C TYR A 253 6.95 16.82 -23.73
N GLU A 254 7.83 17.73 -23.36
CA GLU A 254 9.28 17.62 -23.59
C GLU A 254 10.00 16.73 -22.55
N SER A 255 9.33 16.40 -21.42
CA SER A 255 9.96 15.59 -20.39
C SER A 255 10.07 14.13 -20.82
N GLY A 256 11.17 13.46 -20.51
CA GLY A 256 11.33 12.01 -20.64
C GLY A 256 10.42 11.21 -19.69
N GLY A 257 10.18 9.93 -20.00
CA GLY A 257 9.49 8.98 -19.14
C GLY A 257 8.05 8.65 -19.54
N GLY A 258 7.48 7.61 -18.92
CA GLY A 258 6.13 7.13 -19.18
C GLY A 258 5.06 8.08 -18.65
N LYS A 259 4.33 8.72 -19.53
CA LYS A 259 3.38 9.80 -19.22
C LYS A 259 1.91 9.34 -19.23
N VAL A 260 1.65 8.03 -19.19
CA VAL A 260 0.29 7.46 -19.35
C VAL A 260 -0.73 7.92 -18.31
N GLY A 261 -0.29 8.53 -17.23
CA GLY A 261 -1.18 9.10 -16.20
C GLY A 261 -1.75 10.47 -16.53
N PHE A 262 -1.18 11.19 -17.52
CA PHE A 262 -1.70 12.49 -17.94
C PHE A 262 -3.01 12.32 -18.72
N TYR A 263 -4.02 13.10 -18.35
CA TYR A 263 -5.36 13.04 -18.96
C TYR A 263 -5.91 11.60 -19.04
N ARG A 264 -5.59 10.77 -18.06
CA ARG A 264 -6.04 9.38 -18.04
C ARG A 264 -7.53 9.30 -17.68
N ARG A 265 -8.30 8.75 -18.61
CA ARG A 265 -9.64 8.25 -18.36
C ARG A 265 -9.56 6.75 -18.10
N LEU A 266 -10.17 6.31 -17.03
CA LEU A 266 -10.18 4.91 -16.64
C LEU A 266 -11.07 4.08 -17.57
N SER A 267 -11.00 2.75 -17.45
CA SER A 267 -11.90 1.83 -18.15
C SER A 267 -12.65 0.96 -17.14
N TYR A 268 -13.94 0.77 -17.37
CA TYR A 268 -14.75 -0.13 -16.58
C TYR A 268 -14.28 -1.59 -16.66
N ASP A 269 -13.69 -2.00 -17.78
CA ASP A 269 -13.31 -3.40 -18.02
C ASP A 269 -11.87 -3.73 -17.57
N GLN A 270 -11.24 -2.81 -16.85
CA GLN A 270 -9.90 -3.00 -16.29
C GLN A 270 -9.90 -2.71 -14.79
N PRO A 271 -8.98 -3.32 -14.02
CA PRO A 271 -8.67 -2.87 -12.67
C PRO A 271 -8.14 -1.42 -12.71
N SER A 272 -8.39 -0.65 -11.65
CA SER A 272 -7.82 0.69 -11.50
C SER A 272 -6.29 0.62 -11.42
N PRO A 273 -5.57 1.58 -11.98
CA PRO A 273 -4.20 1.84 -11.56
C PRO A 273 -4.15 2.17 -10.07
N THR A 274 -2.95 2.15 -9.47
CA THR A 274 -2.76 2.54 -8.06
C THR A 274 -3.42 3.87 -7.75
N LEU A 275 -4.40 3.88 -6.85
CA LEU A 275 -5.01 5.11 -6.34
C LEU A 275 -3.98 5.95 -5.59
N VAL A 276 -3.95 7.23 -5.93
CA VAL A 276 -3.08 8.24 -5.32
C VAL A 276 -3.87 9.12 -4.35
N THR A 277 -3.19 9.98 -3.63
CA THR A 277 -3.79 10.86 -2.60
C THR A 277 -4.68 11.97 -3.15
N SER A 278 -4.76 12.12 -4.48
CA SER A 278 -5.66 13.07 -5.15
C SER A 278 -5.96 12.60 -6.58
N PRO A 279 -7.24 12.52 -6.99
CA PRO A 279 -7.64 12.08 -8.33
C PRO A 279 -7.33 13.09 -9.43
N VAL A 280 -7.01 14.34 -9.06
CA VAL A 280 -6.83 15.46 -10.01
C VAL A 280 -5.36 15.80 -10.28
N GLN A 281 -4.39 15.01 -9.80
CA GLN A 281 -2.98 15.23 -10.10
C GLN A 281 -2.70 15.03 -11.59
N LYS A 282 -1.93 15.96 -12.22
CA LYS A 282 -1.67 15.94 -13.66
C LYS A 282 -1.10 14.59 -14.14
N ALA A 283 -0.06 14.10 -13.47
CA ALA A 283 0.69 12.90 -13.89
C ALA A 283 0.02 11.57 -13.50
N THR A 284 -1.02 11.60 -12.68
CA THR A 284 -1.69 10.39 -12.15
C THR A 284 -3.21 10.58 -12.11
N MET A 285 -3.76 11.22 -13.14
CA MET A 285 -5.17 11.58 -13.20
C MET A 285 -6.07 10.34 -13.16
N MET A 286 -7.19 10.44 -12.44
CA MET A 286 -8.19 9.39 -12.26
C MET A 286 -9.56 9.91 -12.72
N CYS A 287 -9.73 10.06 -14.05
CA CYS A 287 -11.01 10.44 -14.64
C CYS A 287 -11.92 9.20 -14.70
N HIS A 288 -13.19 9.39 -14.33
CA HIS A 288 -14.23 8.37 -14.41
C HIS A 288 -14.34 7.79 -15.85
N PRO A 289 -14.64 6.50 -16.02
CA PRO A 289 -14.68 5.88 -17.33
C PRO A 289 -15.57 6.60 -18.35
N THR A 290 -16.80 6.91 -17.99
CA THR A 290 -17.82 7.49 -18.89
C THR A 290 -18.14 8.97 -18.61
N GLN A 291 -17.85 9.47 -17.40
CA GLN A 291 -18.19 10.83 -16.98
C GLN A 291 -16.97 11.76 -16.99
N ASN A 292 -17.21 13.05 -17.24
CA ASN A 292 -16.16 14.06 -17.26
C ASN A 292 -15.88 14.63 -15.86
N ARG A 293 -15.56 13.76 -14.91
CA ARG A 293 -15.22 14.07 -13.52
C ARG A 293 -14.13 13.16 -12.98
N PRO A 294 -13.45 13.54 -11.90
CA PRO A 294 -12.62 12.59 -11.17
C PRO A 294 -13.47 11.47 -10.58
N LEU A 295 -12.84 10.37 -10.20
CA LEU A 295 -13.50 9.40 -9.31
C LEU A 295 -13.87 10.09 -8.00
N SER A 296 -15.07 9.76 -7.48
CA SER A 296 -15.55 10.26 -6.20
C SER A 296 -14.85 9.62 -5.00
N ILE A 297 -15.08 10.17 -3.81
CA ILE A 297 -14.59 9.60 -2.55
C ILE A 297 -15.16 8.20 -2.34
N ARG A 298 -16.45 7.99 -2.63
CA ARG A 298 -17.12 6.70 -2.50
C ARG A 298 -16.56 5.66 -3.50
N GLU A 299 -16.32 6.06 -4.76
CA GLU A 299 -15.67 5.21 -5.75
C GLU A 299 -14.24 4.84 -5.33
N TYR A 300 -13.46 5.78 -4.80
CA TYR A 300 -12.14 5.51 -4.22
C TYR A 300 -12.22 4.48 -3.09
N ALA A 301 -13.19 4.65 -2.17
CA ALA A 301 -13.40 3.75 -1.05
C ALA A 301 -13.77 2.33 -1.54
N ARG A 302 -14.70 2.21 -2.49
CA ARG A 302 -15.11 0.94 -3.11
C ARG A 302 -13.94 0.23 -3.81
N ILE A 303 -13.09 0.95 -4.53
CA ILE A 303 -11.89 0.39 -5.18
C ILE A 303 -10.90 -0.15 -4.14
N GLN A 304 -10.77 0.49 -2.99
CA GLN A 304 -9.96 0.02 -1.85
C GLN A 304 -10.71 -1.01 -0.97
N GLN A 305 -11.98 -1.31 -1.32
CA GLN A 305 -12.86 -2.26 -0.64
C GLN A 305 -13.23 -1.88 0.81
N PHE A 306 -13.27 -0.57 1.11
CA PHE A 306 -13.92 -0.10 2.33
C PHE A 306 -15.41 -0.41 2.29
N PRO A 307 -16.03 -0.72 3.44
CA PRO A 307 -17.49 -0.84 3.54
C PRO A 307 -18.20 0.48 3.13
N ASP A 308 -19.42 0.38 2.61
CA ASP A 308 -20.16 1.57 2.16
C ASP A 308 -20.62 2.48 3.30
N ASP A 309 -20.79 1.92 4.48
CA ASP A 309 -21.10 2.60 5.73
C ASP A 309 -19.88 3.19 6.44
N TRP A 310 -18.68 3.00 5.89
CA TRP A 310 -17.46 3.55 6.48
C TRP A 310 -17.39 5.07 6.28
N ILE A 311 -17.32 5.81 7.37
CA ILE A 311 -17.33 7.27 7.39
C ILE A 311 -15.91 7.82 7.41
N PHE A 312 -15.54 8.61 6.39
CA PHE A 312 -14.27 9.33 6.35
C PHE A 312 -14.46 10.76 6.86
N MET A 313 -13.67 11.16 7.85
CA MET A 313 -13.70 12.48 8.45
C MET A 313 -12.67 13.42 7.79
N GLY A 314 -12.93 14.72 7.88
CA GLY A 314 -12.07 15.78 7.35
C GLY A 314 -12.51 16.32 6.00
N THR A 315 -11.68 17.16 5.39
CA THR A 315 -11.94 17.76 4.07
C THR A 315 -11.90 16.72 2.95
N SER A 316 -12.47 17.01 1.77
CA SER A 316 -12.39 16.13 0.59
C SER A 316 -10.93 15.70 0.31
N ALA A 317 -9.99 16.63 0.39
CA ALA A 317 -8.56 16.33 0.20
C ALA A 317 -8.02 15.36 1.26
N ALA A 318 -8.44 15.50 2.52
CA ALA A 318 -8.07 14.60 3.60
C ALA A 318 -8.65 13.20 3.38
N LYS A 319 -9.92 13.10 2.93
CA LYS A 319 -10.59 11.83 2.63
C LYS A 319 -9.87 11.07 1.50
N TYR A 320 -9.57 11.75 0.36
CA TYR A 320 -8.79 11.14 -0.72
C TYR A 320 -7.40 10.69 -0.27
N ARG A 321 -6.72 11.50 0.56
CA ARG A 321 -5.40 11.15 1.11
C ARG A 321 -5.48 9.91 2.00
N GLN A 322 -6.47 9.81 2.88
CA GLN A 322 -6.70 8.66 3.73
C GLN A 322 -6.90 7.38 2.92
N ILE A 323 -7.79 7.43 1.91
CA ILE A 323 -8.10 6.26 1.08
C ILE A 323 -6.91 5.90 0.18
N GLY A 324 -6.27 6.89 -0.45
CA GLY A 324 -5.12 6.68 -1.34
C GLY A 324 -3.89 6.10 -0.63
N ASN A 325 -3.69 6.43 0.64
CA ASN A 325 -2.60 5.87 1.46
C ASN A 325 -2.93 4.50 2.05
N ALA A 326 -4.20 4.12 2.13
CA ALA A 326 -4.60 2.87 2.78
C ALA A 326 -4.04 1.62 2.08
N VAL A 327 -3.80 0.59 2.87
CA VAL A 327 -3.68 -0.79 2.36
C VAL A 327 -5.09 -1.25 1.96
N PRO A 328 -5.29 -1.83 0.76
CA PRO A 328 -6.59 -2.35 0.35
C PRO A 328 -7.09 -3.44 1.30
N VAL A 329 -8.37 -3.38 1.63
CA VAL A 329 -8.99 -4.29 2.61
C VAL A 329 -8.83 -5.77 2.21
N GLY A 330 -8.97 -6.10 0.92
CA GLY A 330 -8.83 -7.47 0.44
C GLY A 330 -7.40 -8.01 0.54
N LEU A 331 -6.40 -7.16 0.30
CA LEU A 331 -4.99 -7.52 0.53
C LEU A 331 -4.73 -7.76 2.02
N ALA A 332 -5.24 -6.87 2.87
CA ALA A 332 -5.12 -6.99 4.32
C ALA A 332 -5.82 -8.25 4.88
N LEU A 333 -6.99 -8.62 4.33
CA LEU A 333 -7.67 -9.88 4.64
C LEU A 333 -6.80 -11.10 4.31
N ALA A 334 -6.14 -11.10 3.14
CA ALA A 334 -5.26 -12.19 2.76
C ALA A 334 -4.05 -12.30 3.70
N ILE A 335 -3.46 -11.15 4.08
CA ILE A 335 -2.36 -11.09 5.06
C ILE A 335 -2.83 -11.63 6.43
N GLY A 336 -3.99 -11.19 6.92
CA GLY A 336 -4.56 -11.65 8.19
C GLY A 336 -4.78 -13.16 8.23
N LYS A 337 -5.33 -13.73 7.16
CA LYS A 337 -5.50 -15.19 7.01
C LYS A 337 -4.16 -15.92 7.05
N ALA A 338 -3.13 -15.39 6.41
CA ALA A 338 -1.80 -15.99 6.43
C ALA A 338 -1.19 -16.00 7.84
N VAL A 339 -1.35 -14.90 8.59
CA VAL A 339 -0.88 -14.80 10.00
C VAL A 339 -1.64 -15.78 10.90
N ILE A 340 -2.97 -15.86 10.78
CA ILE A 340 -3.78 -16.81 11.57
C ILE A 340 -3.42 -18.25 11.22
N SER A 341 -3.23 -18.56 9.93
CA SER A 341 -2.82 -19.88 9.47
C SER A 341 -1.44 -20.30 10.01
N ALA A 342 -0.52 -19.35 10.19
CA ALA A 342 0.77 -19.62 10.84
C ALA A 342 0.63 -19.89 12.33
N ALA A 343 -0.34 -19.25 13.01
CA ALA A 343 -0.64 -19.48 14.41
C ALA A 343 -1.32 -20.83 14.65
N ASP A 344 -2.17 -21.25 13.70
CA ASP A 344 -2.93 -22.50 13.76
C ASP A 344 -2.17 -23.61 13.04
N GLN A 345 -1.23 -24.25 13.69
CA GLN A 345 -0.36 -25.30 13.12
C GLN A 345 -1.10 -26.43 12.40
N THR A 346 -2.39 -26.61 12.61
CA THR A 346 -3.25 -27.58 11.93
C THR A 346 -3.53 -27.26 10.45
N ALA A 347 -3.50 -26.00 10.03
CA ALA A 347 -3.70 -25.61 8.63
C ALA A 347 -2.42 -25.72 7.77
N ALA A 348 -1.24 -25.71 8.40
CA ALA A 348 0.06 -25.82 7.73
C ALA A 348 0.30 -27.20 7.06
N ILE A 349 -0.44 -28.24 7.48
CA ILE A 349 -0.33 -29.59 6.90
C ILE A 349 -0.94 -29.68 5.51
N GLN A 350 -1.88 -28.82 5.15
CA GLN A 350 -2.53 -28.81 3.82
C GLN A 350 -1.81 -27.98 2.75
N THR A 351 -0.89 -27.08 3.13
CA THR A 351 -0.15 -26.22 2.21
C THR A 351 1.34 -26.59 2.10
N LYS A 352 1.66 -27.85 2.00
CA LYS A 352 3.00 -28.33 1.65
C LYS A 352 3.34 -27.90 0.22
N ARG A 353 3.81 -26.68 -0.08
CA ARG A 353 4.59 -26.48 -1.32
C ARG A 353 5.13 -25.10 -1.68
N PHE A 354 5.16 -24.10 -0.83
CA PHE A 354 5.99 -22.91 -1.13
C PHE A 354 6.73 -22.44 0.12
N ARG A 355 7.95 -22.91 0.29
CA ARG A 355 8.87 -22.33 1.30
C ARG A 355 9.26 -20.93 0.82
N GLY A 356 9.11 -19.91 1.65
CA GLY A 356 9.43 -18.52 1.32
C GLY A 356 10.86 -18.28 0.83
N THR A 357 11.80 -19.19 1.15
CA THR A 357 13.17 -19.21 0.65
C THR A 357 13.28 -19.36 -0.87
N ASP A 358 12.40 -20.13 -1.52
CA ASP A 358 12.42 -20.31 -2.99
C ASP A 358 11.93 -19.04 -3.71
N ILE A 359 10.96 -18.35 -3.13
CA ILE A 359 10.45 -17.08 -3.66
C ILE A 359 11.49 -15.98 -3.50
N HIS A 360 12.21 -15.96 -2.37
CA HIS A 360 13.27 -14.98 -2.12
C HIS A 360 14.43 -15.13 -3.13
N GLN A 361 14.88 -16.36 -3.41
CA GLN A 361 15.93 -16.60 -4.40
C GLN A 361 15.46 -16.25 -5.82
N LYS A 362 14.22 -16.56 -6.17
CA LYS A 362 13.62 -16.20 -7.48
C LYS A 362 13.41 -14.70 -7.61
N LEU A 363 12.97 -14.00 -6.55
CA LEU A 363 12.83 -12.55 -6.52
C LEU A 363 14.17 -11.83 -6.58
N LYS A 364 15.19 -12.30 -5.83
CA LYS A 364 16.55 -11.76 -5.91
C LYS A 364 17.11 -11.90 -7.34
N LYS A 365 16.93 -13.05 -7.97
CA LYS A 365 17.32 -13.31 -9.35
C LYS A 365 16.55 -12.49 -10.38
N ALA A 366 15.25 -12.24 -10.14
CA ALA A 366 14.43 -11.38 -11.01
C ALA A 366 14.77 -9.89 -10.90
N ILE A 367 15.16 -9.43 -9.71
CA ILE A 367 15.65 -8.05 -9.47
C ILE A 367 17.02 -7.85 -10.12
N GLU A 368 17.93 -8.84 -10.05
CA GLU A 368 19.24 -8.83 -10.68
C GLU A 368 19.17 -8.80 -12.23
N ILE A 369 18.10 -9.34 -12.82
CA ILE A 369 17.90 -9.41 -14.29
C ILE A 369 17.13 -8.17 -14.82
N GLY A 370 16.71 -7.24 -13.93
CA GLY A 370 15.99 -6.02 -14.36
C GLY A 370 14.56 -6.26 -14.88
N GLY A 371 14.01 -7.45 -14.63
CA GLY A 371 12.67 -7.83 -15.05
C GLY A 371 11.61 -7.47 -14.00
N SER A 372 10.55 -6.79 -14.43
CA SER A 372 9.31 -6.66 -13.68
C SER A 372 8.80 -8.06 -13.35
N CYS A 373 8.48 -8.31 -12.07
CA CYS A 373 8.04 -9.63 -11.57
C CYS A 373 6.67 -10.02 -12.15
N TYR A 374 6.63 -10.39 -13.43
CA TYR A 374 5.56 -11.16 -14.07
C TYR A 374 6.09 -12.57 -14.35
N ALA A 375 6.31 -13.34 -13.31
CA ALA A 375 6.66 -14.74 -13.46
C ALA A 375 5.76 -15.62 -12.60
N TYR A 376 4.51 -15.74 -13.05
CA TYR A 376 3.74 -16.97 -12.91
C TYR A 376 3.22 -17.32 -14.31
N LYS A 377 4.01 -18.09 -15.04
CA LYS A 377 3.52 -19.00 -16.05
C LYS A 377 3.32 -20.36 -15.42
#